data_dcccc2c3e9da3978cd8235b613141dfb
#
_entry.id   dcccc2c3e9da3978cd8235b613141dfb
#
_cell.length_a   1.000
_cell.length_b   1.000
_cell.length_c   1.000
_cell.angle_alpha   90.00
_cell.angle_beta   90.00
_cell.angle_gamma   90.00
#
_symmetry.space_group_name_H-M   'P 1'
#
loop_
_entity.id
_entity.type
_entity.pdbx_description
1 polymer ?
#
loop_
_entity_poly.entity_id
_entity_poly.type
_entity_poly.pdbx_seq_one_letter_code
_entity_poly.pdbx_strand_id
1 'polypeptide(L)'
;EVRRLTKKPINANFFIFTHPEIPSDDEYQKAIKVLEELPIKGDIQYNIPSPPFFPDLEQQLEPIWEYAPELITFHFGVPPFYVIEKAHSLGMLVGVTATCLDDAHSIENSGADFVVAQGIEAGGHRGTFDAYSVSDEKLHALDLLKSFIENCSIPIISAGGIMDGKDIVNFLNKGALAVQM
;
A
#
# COMPACT_ATOMS: atom_id res chain seq x y z
N GLU A 1 3.05 -14.96 16.93
CA GLU A 1 3.97 -16.04 16.49
C GLU A 1 5.28 -15.47 15.96
N VAL A 2 5.28 -14.50 15.05
CA VAL A 2 6.50 -13.88 14.47
C VAL A 2 7.45 -13.38 15.56
N ARG A 3 6.95 -12.73 16.62
CA ARG A 3 7.78 -12.23 17.74
C ARG A 3 8.53 -13.32 18.50
N ARG A 4 8.10 -14.58 18.42
CA ARG A 4 8.83 -15.71 19.00
C ARG A 4 10.05 -16.12 18.17
N LEU A 5 10.02 -15.82 16.86
CA LEU A 5 11.05 -16.20 15.91
C LEU A 5 12.16 -15.14 15.77
N THR A 6 11.87 -13.89 16.10
CA THR A 6 12.84 -12.80 15.94
C THR A 6 12.76 -11.76 17.05
N LYS A 7 13.92 -11.16 17.37
CA LYS A 7 14.06 -9.96 18.21
C LYS A 7 14.27 -8.69 17.37
N LYS A 8 14.36 -8.82 16.05
CA LYS A 8 14.50 -7.67 15.15
C LYS A 8 13.17 -6.90 15.03
N PRO A 9 13.22 -5.62 14.64
CA PRO A 9 12.02 -4.86 14.34
C PRO A 9 11.13 -5.57 13.33
N ILE A 10 9.82 -5.44 13.53
CA ILE A 10 8.79 -6.02 12.66
C ILE A 10 7.99 -4.87 12.07
N ASN A 11 7.70 -4.96 10.78
CA ASN A 11 6.70 -4.13 10.11
C ASN A 11 5.43 -4.96 9.87
N ALA A 12 4.28 -4.45 10.32
CA ALA A 12 2.97 -4.99 9.96
C ALA A 12 2.36 -4.13 8.86
N ASN A 13 1.95 -4.76 7.74
CA ASN A 13 1.40 -4.04 6.60
C ASN A 13 -0.09 -4.33 6.42
N PHE A 14 -0.88 -3.28 6.18
CA PHE A 14 -2.32 -3.34 5.99
C PHE A 14 -2.74 -2.63 4.71
N PHE A 15 -3.91 -3.00 4.22
CA PHE A 15 -4.54 -2.37 3.07
C PHE A 15 -5.68 -1.46 3.52
N ILE A 16 -5.72 -0.26 2.99
CA ILE A 16 -6.85 0.64 3.13
C ILE A 16 -7.75 0.41 1.92
N PHE A 17 -8.86 -0.26 2.15
CA PHE A 17 -9.83 -0.53 1.08
C PHE A 17 -10.88 0.57 1.05
N THR A 18 -11.14 1.09 -0.14
CA THR A 18 -12.34 1.86 -0.40
C THR A 18 -13.50 0.90 -0.69
N HIS A 19 -14.69 1.22 -0.20
CA HIS A 19 -15.86 0.39 -0.51
C HIS A 19 -16.16 0.47 -2.00
N PRO A 20 -16.12 -0.67 -2.75
CA PRO A 20 -16.47 -0.65 -4.15
C PRO A 20 -17.96 -0.38 -4.31
N GLU A 21 -18.32 0.33 -5.36
CA GLU A 21 -19.72 0.40 -5.78
C GLU A 21 -20.16 -1.00 -6.25
N ILE A 22 -21.37 -1.38 -5.87
CA ILE A 22 -21.96 -2.61 -6.37
C ILE A 22 -22.26 -2.41 -7.86
N PRO A 23 -21.76 -3.26 -8.77
CA PRO A 23 -21.99 -3.10 -10.18
C PRO A 23 -23.49 -3.17 -10.50
N SER A 24 -23.92 -2.40 -11.47
CA SER A 24 -25.28 -2.48 -12.01
C SER A 24 -25.53 -3.84 -12.66
N ASP A 25 -26.78 -4.22 -12.79
CA ASP A 25 -27.16 -5.48 -13.45
C ASP A 25 -26.61 -5.58 -14.88
N ASP A 26 -26.55 -4.46 -15.61
CA ASP A 26 -26.00 -4.41 -16.98
C ASP A 26 -24.48 -4.65 -17.01
N GLU A 27 -23.72 -4.07 -16.10
CA GLU A 27 -22.28 -4.31 -15.96
C GLU A 27 -22.00 -5.77 -15.56
N TYR A 28 -22.80 -6.29 -14.64
CA TYR A 28 -22.72 -7.69 -14.22
C TYR A 28 -22.98 -8.65 -15.39
N GLN A 29 -24.05 -8.42 -16.18
CA GLN A 29 -24.36 -9.25 -17.34
C GLN A 29 -23.27 -9.15 -18.43
N LYS A 30 -22.67 -7.99 -18.63
CA LYS A 30 -21.53 -7.83 -19.55
C LYS A 30 -20.32 -8.66 -19.09
N ALA A 31 -20.01 -8.63 -17.79
CA ALA A 31 -18.92 -9.43 -17.23
C ALA A 31 -19.17 -10.94 -17.40
N ILE A 32 -20.40 -11.41 -17.13
CA ILE A 32 -20.79 -12.82 -17.35
C ILE A 32 -20.57 -13.23 -18.79
N LYS A 33 -21.01 -12.44 -19.77
CA LYS A 33 -20.81 -12.77 -21.19
C LYS A 33 -19.34 -12.97 -21.55
N VAL A 34 -18.45 -12.11 -21.03
CA VAL A 34 -17.01 -12.27 -21.24
C VAL A 34 -16.48 -13.56 -20.62
N LEU A 35 -16.99 -13.94 -19.43
CA LEU A 35 -16.58 -15.18 -18.77
C LEU A 35 -17.10 -16.43 -19.49
N GLU A 36 -18.30 -16.37 -20.08
CA GLU A 36 -18.90 -17.47 -20.88
C GLU A 36 -18.13 -17.74 -22.18
N GLU A 37 -17.43 -16.75 -22.73
CA GLU A 37 -16.57 -16.91 -23.91
C GLU A 37 -15.24 -17.63 -23.60
N LEU A 38 -14.87 -17.77 -22.33
CA LEU A 38 -13.66 -18.47 -21.94
C LEU A 38 -13.83 -19.99 -22.11
N PRO A 39 -12.80 -20.73 -22.54
CA PRO A 39 -12.86 -22.19 -22.75
C PRO A 39 -12.82 -22.96 -21.43
N ILE A 40 -13.64 -22.57 -20.45
CA ILE A 40 -13.73 -23.21 -19.14
C ILE A 40 -14.80 -24.32 -19.22
N LYS A 41 -14.45 -25.54 -18.80
CA LYS A 41 -15.37 -26.66 -18.75
C LYS A 41 -16.00 -26.80 -17.37
N GLY A 42 -17.31 -26.92 -17.31
CA GLY A 42 -18.08 -27.16 -16.08
C GLY A 42 -19.25 -26.20 -15.92
N ASP A 43 -20.15 -26.53 -14.99
CA ASP A 43 -21.24 -25.65 -14.59
C ASP A 43 -20.69 -24.53 -13.69
N ILE A 44 -20.58 -23.33 -14.23
CA ILE A 44 -20.09 -22.16 -13.48
C ILE A 44 -21.31 -21.40 -12.97
N GLN A 45 -21.38 -21.24 -11.65
CA GLN A 45 -22.36 -20.35 -11.03
C GLN A 45 -21.72 -18.98 -10.80
N TYR A 46 -22.33 -17.96 -11.39
CA TYR A 46 -21.88 -16.58 -11.24
C TYR A 46 -22.68 -15.91 -10.13
N ASN A 47 -22.02 -15.57 -9.03
CA ASN A 47 -22.64 -14.86 -7.93
C ASN A 47 -21.82 -13.65 -7.56
N ILE A 48 -22.47 -12.50 -7.38
CA ILE A 48 -21.84 -11.35 -6.73
C ILE A 48 -21.83 -11.64 -5.22
N PRO A 49 -20.67 -11.62 -4.57
CA PRO A 49 -20.63 -11.80 -3.13
C PRO A 49 -21.37 -10.65 -2.43
N SER A 50 -21.97 -10.94 -1.28
CA SER A 50 -22.59 -9.92 -0.45
C SER A 50 -21.56 -9.15 0.38
N PRO A 51 -21.75 -7.85 0.65
CA PRO A 51 -20.91 -7.12 1.60
C PRO A 51 -20.89 -7.78 3.00
N PRO A 52 -19.80 -7.58 3.79
CA PRO A 52 -18.64 -6.77 3.46
C PRO A 52 -17.68 -7.49 2.51
N PHE A 53 -17.11 -6.74 1.54
CA PHE A 53 -16.14 -7.32 0.57
C PHE A 53 -14.71 -7.40 1.14
N PHE A 54 -14.44 -6.64 2.20
CA PHE A 54 -13.14 -6.58 2.86
C PHE A 54 -13.30 -6.75 4.37
N PRO A 55 -12.27 -7.28 5.05
CA PRO A 55 -12.23 -7.27 6.51
C PRO A 55 -12.28 -5.84 7.05
N ASP A 56 -12.98 -5.65 8.15
CA ASP A 56 -13.03 -4.38 8.86
C ASP A 56 -11.63 -3.99 9.37
N LEU A 57 -11.20 -2.75 9.15
CA LEU A 57 -9.86 -2.27 9.51
C LEU A 57 -9.63 -2.34 11.02
N GLU A 58 -10.61 -1.95 11.83
CA GLU A 58 -10.51 -1.99 13.30
C GLU A 58 -10.25 -3.40 13.80
N GLN A 59 -10.99 -4.39 13.27
CA GLN A 59 -10.83 -5.79 13.64
C GLN A 59 -9.45 -6.32 13.24
N GLN A 60 -8.91 -5.86 12.10
CA GLN A 60 -7.57 -6.24 11.67
C GLN A 60 -6.48 -5.62 12.56
N LEU A 61 -6.69 -4.40 13.04
CA LEU A 61 -5.74 -3.67 13.87
C LEU A 61 -5.79 -4.07 15.36
N GLU A 62 -6.89 -4.65 15.84
CA GLU A 62 -7.04 -5.01 17.25
C GLU A 62 -5.86 -5.81 17.82
N PRO A 63 -5.40 -6.92 17.19
CA PRO A 63 -4.24 -7.66 17.68
C PRO A 63 -2.92 -6.87 17.55
N ILE A 64 -2.86 -5.90 16.64
CA ILE A 64 -1.66 -5.06 16.48
C ILE A 64 -1.48 -4.13 17.67
N TRP A 65 -2.56 -3.59 18.20
CA TRP A 65 -2.50 -2.72 19.37
C TRP A 65 -1.97 -3.44 20.62
N GLU A 66 -2.24 -4.73 20.76
CA GLU A 66 -1.72 -5.54 21.86
C GLU A 66 -0.21 -5.80 21.75
N TYR A 67 0.27 -6.11 20.53
CA TYR A 67 1.65 -6.53 20.31
C TYR A 67 2.61 -5.40 19.92
N ALA A 68 2.10 -4.26 19.50
CA ALA A 68 2.78 -3.04 19.14
C ALA A 68 4.11 -3.31 18.39
N PRO A 69 4.07 -3.73 17.10
CA PRO A 69 5.28 -3.86 16.29
C PRO A 69 5.97 -2.50 16.15
N GLU A 70 7.25 -2.48 15.82
CA GLU A 70 8.01 -1.23 15.71
C GLU A 70 7.51 -0.34 14.57
N LEU A 71 6.99 -0.96 13.48
CA LEU A 71 6.46 -0.24 12.33
C LEU A 71 5.10 -0.81 11.93
N ILE A 72 4.24 0.07 11.45
CA ILE A 72 3.00 -0.26 10.78
C ILE A 72 2.94 0.50 9.45
N THR A 73 2.62 -0.20 8.37
CA THR A 73 2.51 0.42 7.05
C THR A 73 1.15 0.18 6.43
N PHE A 74 0.74 1.12 5.59
CA PHE A 74 -0.52 1.07 4.88
C PHE A 74 -0.32 1.19 3.37
N HIS A 75 -1.18 0.52 2.63
CA HIS A 75 -1.18 0.48 1.18
C HIS A 75 -2.56 0.88 0.66
N PHE A 76 -2.65 1.54 -0.49
CA PHE A 76 -3.89 2.05 -1.12
C PHE A 76 -4.54 3.26 -0.46
N GLY A 77 -3.91 3.91 0.48
CA GLY A 77 -4.45 5.11 1.10
C GLY A 77 -3.86 5.41 2.46
N VAL A 78 -4.15 6.61 2.94
CA VAL A 78 -3.82 7.06 4.28
C VAL A 78 -4.85 6.47 5.26
N PRO A 79 -4.42 5.85 6.36
CA PRO A 79 -5.36 5.37 7.37
C PRO A 79 -6.05 6.56 8.08
N PRO A 80 -7.21 6.33 8.72
CA PRO A 80 -7.85 7.36 9.54
C PRO A 80 -6.90 7.94 10.58
N PHE A 81 -7.00 9.23 10.86
CA PHE A 81 -6.08 9.97 11.75
C PHE A 81 -5.94 9.32 13.13
N TYR A 82 -7.04 8.83 13.73
CA TYR A 82 -6.99 8.15 15.02
C TYR A 82 -6.13 6.87 15.03
N VAL A 83 -5.95 6.21 13.87
CA VAL A 83 -5.05 5.05 13.73
C VAL A 83 -3.61 5.48 13.87
N ILE A 84 -3.23 6.60 13.24
CA ILE A 84 -1.88 7.18 13.33
C ILE A 84 -1.60 7.60 14.78
N GLU A 85 -2.51 8.35 15.40
CA GLU A 85 -2.36 8.77 16.80
C GLU A 85 -2.21 7.59 17.76
N LYS A 86 -3.02 6.53 17.57
CA LYS A 86 -2.96 5.33 18.39
C LYS A 86 -1.64 4.59 18.20
N ALA A 87 -1.16 4.45 16.97
CA ALA A 87 0.14 3.86 16.67
C ALA A 87 1.27 4.64 17.38
N HIS A 88 1.29 5.96 17.25
CA HIS A 88 2.25 6.82 17.93
C HIS A 88 2.19 6.70 19.46
N SER A 89 0.98 6.62 20.04
CA SER A 89 0.82 6.46 21.50
C SER A 89 1.41 5.14 22.03
N LEU A 90 1.54 4.14 21.14
CA LEU A 90 2.16 2.84 21.43
C LEU A 90 3.64 2.76 21.01
N GLY A 91 4.21 3.86 20.51
CA GLY A 91 5.61 3.95 20.10
C GLY A 91 5.92 3.33 18.74
N MET A 92 4.90 3.08 17.91
CA MET A 92 5.07 2.58 16.54
C MET A 92 5.31 3.74 15.57
N LEU A 93 6.13 3.50 14.54
CA LEU A 93 6.25 4.37 13.39
C LEU A 93 5.25 3.98 12.31
N VAL A 94 4.64 4.98 11.68
CA VAL A 94 3.61 4.80 10.65
C VAL A 94 4.15 5.21 9.28
N GLY A 95 4.04 4.30 8.30
CA GLY A 95 4.38 4.59 6.92
C GLY A 95 3.23 4.29 5.98
N VAL A 96 3.21 4.97 4.83
CA VAL A 96 2.21 4.74 3.79
C VAL A 96 2.88 4.69 2.42
N THR A 97 2.39 3.81 1.54
CA THR A 97 2.90 3.70 0.18
C THR A 97 2.30 4.79 -0.71
N ALA A 98 3.16 5.45 -1.50
CA ALA A 98 2.80 6.43 -2.51
C ALA A 98 3.36 6.05 -3.87
N THR A 99 2.63 6.40 -4.93
CA THR A 99 3.03 6.16 -6.33
C THR A 99 3.17 7.45 -7.13
N CYS A 100 2.73 8.57 -6.58
CA CYS A 100 2.80 9.90 -7.17
C CYS A 100 3.02 10.96 -6.08
N LEU A 101 3.29 12.19 -6.50
CA LEU A 101 3.58 13.30 -5.59
C LEU A 101 2.35 13.72 -4.77
N ASP A 102 1.16 13.66 -5.34
CA ASP A 102 -0.09 14.00 -4.64
C ASP A 102 -0.35 13.04 -3.46
N ASP A 103 -0.09 11.73 -3.67
CA ASP A 103 -0.16 10.73 -2.60
C ASP A 103 0.87 11.07 -1.50
N ALA A 104 2.13 11.40 -1.88
CA ALA A 104 3.19 11.72 -0.92
C ALA A 104 2.85 12.95 -0.07
N HIS A 105 2.31 14.00 -0.66
CA HIS A 105 1.85 15.18 0.08
C HIS A 105 0.67 14.85 1.02
N SER A 106 -0.25 14.00 0.58
CA SER A 106 -1.35 13.54 1.44
C SER A 106 -0.84 12.77 2.66
N ILE A 107 0.19 11.93 2.47
CA ILE A 107 0.86 11.18 3.54
C ILE A 107 1.59 12.13 4.50
N GLU A 108 2.39 13.05 3.99
CA GLU A 108 3.11 14.04 4.79
C GLU A 108 2.14 14.86 5.67
N ASN A 109 1.02 15.30 5.09
CA ASN A 109 0.00 16.06 5.81
C ASN A 109 -0.80 15.23 6.83
N SER A 110 -0.79 13.91 6.73
CA SER A 110 -1.52 13.02 7.64
C SER A 110 -0.84 12.85 9.00
N GLY A 111 0.44 13.21 9.11
CA GLY A 111 1.26 12.98 10.29
C GLY A 111 1.92 11.59 10.32
N ALA A 112 1.95 10.85 9.21
CA ALA A 112 2.76 9.64 9.08
C ALA A 112 4.26 9.96 9.18
N ASP A 113 5.08 8.99 9.59
CA ASP A 113 6.50 9.18 9.88
C ASP A 113 7.39 9.02 8.64
N PHE A 114 6.94 8.26 7.64
CA PHE A 114 7.68 8.03 6.39
C PHE A 114 6.76 7.66 5.24
N VAL A 115 7.24 7.85 4.03
CA VAL A 115 6.58 7.41 2.80
C VAL A 115 7.36 6.27 2.15
N VAL A 116 6.65 5.26 1.64
CA VAL A 116 7.24 4.22 0.78
C VAL A 116 7.00 4.62 -0.68
N ALA A 117 8.03 5.10 -1.34
CA ALA A 117 7.99 5.50 -2.76
C ALA A 117 8.03 4.24 -3.64
N GLN A 118 6.88 3.83 -4.16
CA GLN A 118 6.76 2.63 -5.00
C GLN A 118 6.92 2.97 -6.48
N GLY A 119 8.08 2.65 -7.05
CA GLY A 119 8.32 2.74 -8.49
C GLY A 119 7.50 1.75 -9.31
N ILE A 120 7.44 1.97 -10.63
CA ILE A 120 6.69 1.10 -11.54
C ILE A 120 7.27 -0.32 -11.63
N GLU A 121 8.54 -0.49 -11.27
CA GLU A 121 9.23 -1.79 -11.28
C GLU A 121 8.83 -2.70 -10.10
N ALA A 122 8.10 -2.17 -9.13
CA ALA A 122 7.64 -2.98 -7.99
C ALA A 122 6.68 -4.08 -8.45
N GLY A 123 6.91 -5.28 -7.96
CA GLY A 123 5.96 -6.39 -8.16
C GLY A 123 4.72 -6.25 -7.28
N GLY A 124 3.70 -7.07 -7.56
CA GLY A 124 2.46 -7.08 -6.79
C GLY A 124 1.53 -5.92 -7.12
N HIS A 125 0.75 -5.49 -6.13
CA HIS A 125 -0.22 -4.42 -6.31
C HIS A 125 0.43 -3.04 -6.39
N ARG A 126 -0.03 -2.23 -7.33
CA ARG A 126 0.33 -0.82 -7.42
C ARG A 126 -0.40 -0.04 -6.32
N GLY A 127 0.33 0.67 -5.46
CA GLY A 127 -0.17 1.34 -4.26
C GLY A 127 -0.87 2.67 -4.48
N THR A 128 -1.52 2.89 -5.61
CA THR A 128 -2.29 4.12 -5.90
C THR A 128 -3.47 4.27 -4.95
N PHE A 129 -3.75 5.49 -4.50
CA PHE A 129 -4.91 5.77 -3.64
C PHE A 129 -6.23 5.70 -4.41
N ASP A 130 -6.20 6.09 -5.66
CA ASP A 130 -7.31 5.94 -6.60
C ASP A 130 -6.84 5.19 -7.85
N ALA A 131 -7.37 3.98 -8.03
CA ALA A 131 -7.03 3.12 -9.17
C ALA A 131 -7.43 3.74 -10.53
N TYR A 132 -8.34 4.69 -10.53
CA TYR A 132 -8.81 5.41 -11.73
C TYR A 132 -8.15 6.78 -11.88
N SER A 133 -7.29 7.18 -10.95
CA SER A 133 -6.58 8.46 -11.01
C SER A 133 -5.62 8.50 -12.19
N VAL A 134 -5.61 9.63 -12.88
CA VAL A 134 -4.61 9.95 -13.91
C VAL A 134 -3.33 10.52 -13.32
N SER A 135 -3.26 10.71 -12.01
CA SER A 135 -2.11 11.31 -11.33
C SER A 135 -0.91 10.36 -11.19
N ASP A 136 -1.10 9.05 -11.34
CA ASP A 136 0.03 8.10 -11.34
C ASP A 136 0.80 8.17 -12.67
N GLU A 137 1.89 8.93 -12.67
CA GLU A 137 2.80 9.10 -13.82
C GLU A 137 3.61 7.83 -14.16
N LYS A 138 3.46 6.75 -13.40
CA LYS A 138 4.17 5.48 -13.57
C LYS A 138 5.70 5.63 -13.62
N LEU A 139 6.21 6.50 -12.75
CA LEU A 139 7.64 6.79 -12.68
C LEU A 139 8.45 5.57 -12.23
N HIS A 140 9.65 5.47 -12.76
CA HIS A 140 10.67 4.55 -12.27
C HIS A 140 11.06 4.90 -10.82
N ALA A 141 11.47 3.91 -10.04
CA ALA A 141 11.73 4.10 -8.61
C ALA A 141 12.76 5.20 -8.30
N LEU A 142 13.80 5.35 -9.12
CA LEU A 142 14.79 6.42 -8.95
C LEU A 142 14.25 7.81 -9.30
N ASP A 143 13.41 7.91 -10.32
CA ASP A 143 12.79 9.18 -10.72
C ASP A 143 11.75 9.61 -9.69
N LEU A 144 10.97 8.65 -9.17
CA LEU A 144 10.02 8.90 -8.10
C LEU A 144 10.72 9.33 -6.80
N LEU A 145 11.82 8.65 -6.42
CA LEU A 145 12.64 9.04 -5.26
C LEU A 145 13.14 10.48 -5.42
N LYS A 146 13.68 10.84 -6.59
CA LYS A 146 14.15 12.19 -6.88
C LYS A 146 13.01 13.21 -6.74
N SER A 147 11.86 12.94 -7.34
CA SER A 147 10.67 13.80 -7.25
C SER A 147 10.26 14.03 -5.79
N PHE A 148 10.24 12.99 -4.96
CA PHE A 148 9.86 13.12 -3.55
C PHE A 148 10.90 13.89 -2.74
N ILE A 149 12.21 13.67 -2.96
CA ILE A 149 13.27 14.42 -2.27
C ILE A 149 13.19 15.91 -2.57
N GLU A 150 12.84 16.27 -3.80
CA GLU A 150 12.76 17.68 -4.23
C GLU A 150 11.50 18.40 -3.71
N ASN A 151 10.44 17.66 -3.34
CA ASN A 151 9.13 18.24 -3.06
C ASN A 151 8.52 17.87 -1.70
N CYS A 152 9.10 16.94 -0.95
CA CYS A 152 8.60 16.50 0.36
C CYS A 152 9.70 16.60 1.41
N SER A 153 9.30 16.79 2.67
CA SER A 153 10.22 16.79 3.83
C SER A 153 10.18 15.48 4.62
N ILE A 154 9.19 14.63 4.36
CA ILE A 154 9.00 13.34 5.02
C ILE A 154 10.11 12.34 4.63
N PRO A 155 10.62 11.50 5.55
CA PRO A 155 11.57 10.43 5.23
C PRO A 155 11.03 9.47 4.15
N ILE A 156 11.91 9.06 3.20
CA ILE A 156 11.51 8.26 2.05
C ILE A 156 12.18 6.90 2.09
N ILE A 157 11.38 5.84 2.00
CA ILE A 157 11.83 4.47 1.75
C ILE A 157 11.52 4.16 0.28
N SER A 158 12.51 3.72 -0.50
CA SER A 158 12.27 3.37 -1.91
C SER A 158 11.94 1.90 -2.09
N ALA A 159 10.98 1.62 -2.97
CA ALA A 159 10.55 0.27 -3.34
C ALA A 159 10.42 0.13 -4.86
N GLY A 160 10.78 -1.03 -5.38
CA GLY A 160 10.68 -1.38 -6.80
C GLY A 160 12.02 -1.50 -7.50
N GLY A 161 12.23 -2.63 -8.16
CA GLY A 161 13.43 -2.90 -8.96
C GLY A 161 14.73 -3.07 -8.18
N ILE A 162 14.68 -3.20 -6.86
CA ILE A 162 15.86 -3.34 -5.98
C ILE A 162 16.13 -4.83 -5.80
N MET A 163 17.17 -5.34 -6.43
CA MET A 163 17.44 -6.77 -6.55
C MET A 163 18.71 -7.22 -5.82
N ASP A 164 19.66 -6.33 -5.59
CA ASP A 164 20.93 -6.67 -4.96
C ASP A 164 21.53 -5.53 -4.11
N GLY A 165 22.69 -5.80 -3.50
CA GLY A 165 23.38 -4.81 -2.65
C GLY A 165 23.85 -3.57 -3.39
N LYS A 166 24.05 -3.63 -4.72
CA LYS A 166 24.45 -2.46 -5.50
C LYS A 166 23.26 -1.52 -5.70
N ASP A 167 22.10 -2.10 -5.95
CA ASP A 167 20.85 -1.33 -6.03
C ASP A 167 20.58 -0.64 -4.69
N ILE A 168 20.69 -1.34 -3.55
CA ILE A 168 20.55 -0.77 -2.22
C ILE A 168 21.45 0.46 -2.06
N VAL A 169 22.75 0.30 -2.32
CA VAL A 169 23.73 1.40 -2.20
C VAL A 169 23.39 2.56 -3.14
N ASN A 170 22.92 2.27 -4.35
CA ASN A 170 22.52 3.31 -5.30
C ASN A 170 21.37 4.16 -4.78
N PHE A 171 20.31 3.54 -4.27
CA PHE A 171 19.15 4.25 -3.71
C PHE A 171 19.51 5.06 -2.44
N LEU A 172 20.30 4.49 -1.53
CA LEU A 172 20.77 5.20 -0.34
C LEU A 172 21.64 6.41 -0.70
N ASN A 173 22.55 6.27 -1.69
CA ASN A 173 23.37 7.38 -2.18
C ASN A 173 22.54 8.48 -2.88
N LYS A 174 21.36 8.16 -3.36
CA LYS A 174 20.42 9.11 -3.97
C LYS A 174 19.49 9.78 -2.97
N GLY A 175 19.59 9.44 -1.67
CA GLY A 175 18.87 10.10 -0.60
C GLY A 175 17.70 9.31 -0.01
N ALA A 176 17.47 8.07 -0.43
CA ALA A 176 16.52 7.21 0.28
C ALA A 176 17.05 6.93 1.70
N LEU A 177 16.18 6.99 2.71
CA LEU A 177 16.50 6.61 4.08
C LEU A 177 16.74 5.10 4.20
N ALA A 178 15.94 4.32 3.48
CA ALA A 178 16.01 2.87 3.42
C ALA A 178 15.42 2.38 2.09
N VAL A 179 15.47 1.06 1.87
CA VAL A 179 14.87 0.40 0.71
C VAL A 179 14.00 -0.77 1.15
N GLN A 180 12.97 -1.04 0.37
CA GLN A 180 12.10 -2.21 0.50
C GLN A 180 12.29 -3.11 -0.74
N MET A 181 12.60 -4.40 -0.51
CA MET A 181 12.85 -5.43 -1.52
C MET A 181 11.71 -6.44 -1.54
#